data_b04f96ac067883b8ad035f9f435d52a3
#
_entry.id   b04f96ac067883b8ad035f9f435d52a3
#
_cell.length_a   1.000
_cell.length_b   1.000
_cell.length_c   1.000
_cell.angle_alpha   90.00
_cell.angle_beta   90.00
_cell.angle_gamma   90.00
#
_symmetry.space_group_name_H-M   'P 1'
#
loop_
_entity.id
_entity.type
_entity.pdbx_description
1 polymer ?
#
loop_
_entity_poly.entity_id
_entity_poly.type
_entity_poly.pdbx_seq_one_letter_code
_entity_poly.pdbx_strand_id
1 'polypeptide(L)'
;MQAPSRRILLTPGPATTTDAVKFAQVVPDICPREPEFGALMRGIVTDLPRLIDAPADARAILLCGSGTAAVEAMIGSLTGANGLLVVNNGAYGERMLRIARILGLPAVEFGSDPAAAIDLEALDAALAGRPSGMAHLAIVHHETTTGLLNDLDAVGALCRHHGVRLLVDAMSSFAAVPIDMAAANLAGLAASANKNLQGMAGASFVIARADALAAARQQPPRSLYFDLAAEEAYFSAHGQMRFTAPVQALYALRQALDETLAETVTARRRRYDESWTCLIDGLEARGFVPIVPRELQSRLITAVDACNIPGFEFEQLHDYLFARGITIYPGKVAGRETFRIANIGAIDRRDIAHFLLHLDAYLASCRQ
;
A
#
# COMPACT_ATOMS: atom_id res chain seq x y z
N MET A 1 -22.66 -17.48 15.53
CA MET A 1 -21.18 -17.63 15.67
C MET A 1 -20.70 -16.62 16.70
N GLN A 2 -19.81 -16.99 17.59
CA GLN A 2 -19.22 -16.05 18.54
C GLN A 2 -18.11 -15.25 17.81
N ALA A 3 -18.08 -13.93 18.01
CA ALA A 3 -17.02 -13.11 17.45
C ALA A 3 -15.64 -13.52 18.02
N PRO A 4 -14.58 -13.56 17.20
CA PRO A 4 -13.23 -13.84 17.69
C PRO A 4 -12.79 -12.73 18.66
N SER A 5 -11.92 -13.06 19.61
CA SER A 5 -11.34 -12.05 20.50
C SER A 5 -10.60 -10.99 19.68
N ARG A 6 -10.85 -9.70 19.98
CA ARG A 6 -10.19 -8.58 19.28
C ARG A 6 -8.71 -8.56 19.63
N ARG A 7 -7.86 -8.50 18.60
CA ARG A 7 -6.43 -8.18 18.71
C ARG A 7 -6.13 -6.90 17.96
N ILE A 8 -5.21 -6.10 18.47
CA ILE A 8 -4.78 -4.82 17.87
C ILE A 8 -3.49 -5.07 17.10
N LEU A 9 -3.55 -4.93 15.78
CA LEU A 9 -2.38 -5.05 14.93
C LEU A 9 -1.85 -3.64 14.62
N LEU A 10 -0.77 -3.26 15.30
CA LEU A 10 -0.02 -2.02 15.01
C LEU A 10 1.11 -2.33 14.02
N THR A 11 0.81 -3.13 13.00
CA THR A 11 1.75 -3.62 11.98
C THR A 11 1.49 -2.95 10.63
N PRO A 12 2.49 -2.86 9.74
CA PRO A 12 2.32 -2.31 8.38
C PRO A 12 1.31 -3.05 7.50
N GLY A 13 0.79 -4.17 7.97
CA GLY A 13 -0.20 -5.03 7.33
C GLY A 13 0.13 -6.52 7.46
N PRO A 14 -0.92 -7.36 7.57
CA PRO A 14 -2.35 -7.00 7.48
C PRO A 14 -2.79 -6.06 8.60
N ALA A 15 -3.80 -5.23 8.32
CA ALA A 15 -4.37 -4.31 9.29
C ALA A 15 -5.46 -4.99 10.14
N THR A 16 -5.79 -4.41 11.31
CA THR A 16 -6.95 -4.82 12.09
C THR A 16 -8.22 -4.60 11.29
N THR A 17 -9.11 -5.59 11.24
CA THR A 17 -10.38 -5.57 10.51
C THR A 17 -11.56 -5.52 11.48
N THR A 18 -12.72 -5.08 10.99
CA THR A 18 -14.00 -5.18 11.71
C THR A 18 -14.49 -6.64 11.76
N ASP A 19 -15.39 -6.94 12.67
CA ASP A 19 -16.01 -8.28 12.70
C ASP A 19 -16.91 -8.50 11.48
N ALA A 20 -17.55 -7.45 10.95
CA ALA A 20 -18.34 -7.55 9.71
C ALA A 20 -17.49 -8.05 8.54
N VAL A 21 -16.28 -7.52 8.35
CA VAL A 21 -15.34 -7.98 7.31
C VAL A 21 -14.91 -9.42 7.54
N LYS A 22 -14.68 -9.84 8.80
CA LYS A 22 -14.34 -11.24 9.12
C LYS A 22 -15.50 -12.18 8.79
N PHE A 23 -16.71 -11.83 9.19
CA PHE A 23 -17.89 -12.66 8.97
C PHE A 23 -18.37 -12.67 7.51
N ALA A 24 -18.07 -11.65 6.72
CA ALA A 24 -18.37 -11.61 5.30
C ALA A 24 -17.71 -12.75 4.50
N GLN A 25 -16.70 -13.43 5.06
CA GLN A 25 -16.08 -14.62 4.47
C GLN A 25 -16.92 -15.90 4.67
N VAL A 26 -17.88 -15.87 5.58
CA VAL A 26 -18.71 -17.04 5.90
C VAL A 26 -19.88 -17.04 4.93
N VAL A 27 -19.66 -17.60 3.77
CA VAL A 27 -20.64 -17.74 2.70
C VAL A 27 -20.81 -19.21 2.31
N PRO A 28 -21.94 -19.60 1.69
CA PRO A 28 -22.07 -20.94 1.09
C PRO A 28 -20.95 -21.23 0.08
N ASP A 29 -20.82 -22.48 -0.32
CA ASP A 29 -19.98 -22.82 -1.46
C ASP A 29 -20.52 -22.15 -2.73
N ILE A 30 -19.71 -21.27 -3.30
CA ILE A 30 -20.08 -20.44 -4.45
C ILE A 30 -19.13 -20.73 -5.62
N CYS A 31 -19.72 -21.05 -6.76
CA CYS A 31 -18.96 -21.16 -8.00
C CYS A 31 -18.61 -19.74 -8.51
N PRO A 32 -17.31 -19.40 -8.72
CA PRO A 32 -16.92 -18.07 -9.18
C PRO A 32 -17.31 -17.77 -10.63
N ARG A 33 -17.97 -18.71 -11.30
CA ARG A 33 -18.49 -18.55 -12.67
C ARG A 33 -19.98 -18.20 -12.70
N GLU A 34 -20.65 -18.18 -11.55
CA GLU A 34 -22.06 -17.83 -11.48
C GLU A 34 -22.30 -16.31 -11.59
N PRO A 35 -23.46 -15.90 -12.16
CA PRO A 35 -23.78 -14.49 -12.38
C PRO A 35 -23.81 -13.66 -11.09
N GLU A 36 -24.19 -14.25 -9.94
CA GLU A 36 -24.25 -13.57 -8.65
C GLU A 36 -22.87 -13.14 -8.19
N PHE A 37 -21.87 -14.03 -8.32
CA PHE A 37 -20.49 -13.70 -7.99
C PHE A 37 -19.89 -12.71 -8.98
N GLY A 38 -20.27 -12.81 -10.26
CA GLY A 38 -19.95 -11.80 -11.28
C GLY A 38 -20.50 -10.42 -10.92
N ALA A 39 -21.70 -10.34 -10.35
CA ALA A 39 -22.28 -9.08 -9.88
C ALA A 39 -21.50 -8.48 -8.71
N LEU A 40 -21.07 -9.30 -7.74
CA LEU A 40 -20.21 -8.87 -6.63
C LEU A 40 -18.89 -8.30 -7.15
N MET A 41 -18.21 -9.00 -8.05
CA MET A 41 -16.96 -8.53 -8.64
C MET A 41 -17.12 -7.23 -9.43
N ARG A 42 -18.19 -7.10 -10.23
CA ARG A 42 -18.51 -5.83 -10.94
C ARG A 42 -18.70 -4.68 -9.96
N GLY A 43 -19.40 -4.89 -8.85
CA GLY A 43 -19.51 -3.89 -7.79
C GLY A 43 -18.15 -3.45 -7.25
N ILE A 44 -17.26 -4.41 -6.97
CA ILE A 44 -15.91 -4.12 -6.48
C ILE A 44 -15.10 -3.29 -7.49
N VAL A 45 -15.02 -3.72 -8.76
CA VAL A 45 -14.20 -3.01 -9.76
C VAL A 45 -14.76 -1.63 -10.13
N THR A 46 -16.07 -1.43 -9.96
CA THR A 46 -16.73 -0.13 -10.16
C THR A 46 -16.41 0.83 -9.01
N ASP A 47 -16.35 0.35 -7.78
CA ASP A 47 -16.23 1.19 -6.60
C ASP A 47 -14.77 1.49 -6.22
N LEU A 48 -13.82 0.61 -6.53
CA LEU A 48 -12.39 0.83 -6.22
C LEU A 48 -11.84 2.16 -6.78
N PRO A 49 -12.08 2.52 -8.07
CA PRO A 49 -11.63 3.80 -8.61
C PRO A 49 -12.24 5.04 -7.94
N ARG A 50 -13.41 4.90 -7.30
CA ARG A 50 -14.11 6.00 -6.58
C ARG A 50 -13.41 6.41 -5.29
N LEU A 51 -12.49 5.58 -4.77
CA LEU A 51 -11.70 5.89 -3.57
C LEU A 51 -10.50 6.79 -3.85
N ILE A 52 -10.22 7.02 -5.11
CA ILE A 52 -9.24 7.98 -5.62
C ILE A 52 -9.94 8.81 -6.69
N ASP A 53 -9.43 10.00 -7.00
CA ASP A 53 -9.95 10.80 -8.10
C ASP A 53 -9.45 10.21 -9.44
N ALA A 54 -10.03 9.06 -9.81
CA ALA A 54 -9.69 8.36 -11.04
C ALA A 54 -10.52 8.87 -12.20
N PRO A 55 -9.93 9.02 -13.41
CA PRO A 55 -10.69 9.34 -14.62
C PRO A 55 -11.76 8.28 -14.92
N ALA A 56 -12.86 8.68 -15.56
CA ALA A 56 -13.98 7.78 -15.86
C ALA A 56 -13.60 6.57 -16.74
N ASP A 57 -12.51 6.68 -17.48
CA ASP A 57 -11.96 5.61 -18.31
C ASP A 57 -10.97 4.69 -17.54
N ALA A 58 -10.66 4.97 -16.30
CA ALA A 58 -9.82 4.08 -15.47
C ALA A 58 -10.54 2.75 -15.19
N ARG A 59 -9.75 1.67 -15.13
CA ARG A 59 -10.23 0.30 -14.90
C ARG A 59 -9.54 -0.31 -13.70
N ALA A 60 -10.30 -0.88 -12.79
CA ALA A 60 -9.76 -1.71 -11.71
C ALA A 60 -9.70 -3.18 -12.19
N ILE A 61 -8.55 -3.80 -12.03
CA ILE A 61 -8.28 -5.18 -12.40
C ILE A 61 -7.95 -5.96 -11.12
N LEU A 62 -8.79 -6.94 -10.78
CA LEU A 62 -8.61 -7.80 -9.60
C LEU A 62 -7.57 -8.88 -9.87
N LEU A 63 -6.79 -9.20 -8.84
CA LEU A 63 -5.78 -10.25 -8.87
C LEU A 63 -5.88 -11.12 -7.61
N CYS A 64 -5.74 -12.43 -7.77
CA CYS A 64 -5.56 -13.34 -6.65
C CYS A 64 -4.07 -13.34 -6.25
N GLY A 65 -3.76 -12.74 -5.11
CA GLY A 65 -2.39 -12.67 -4.62
C GLY A 65 -2.16 -11.55 -3.62
N SER A 66 -0.91 -11.45 -3.16
CA SER A 66 -0.46 -10.37 -2.29
C SER A 66 -0.30 -9.06 -3.09
N GLY A 67 -0.09 -7.94 -2.38
CA GLY A 67 0.22 -6.67 -3.03
C GLY A 67 1.42 -6.73 -3.98
N THR A 68 2.42 -7.58 -3.70
CA THR A 68 3.56 -7.78 -4.60
C THR A 68 3.11 -8.33 -5.96
N ALA A 69 2.09 -9.19 -6.01
CA ALA A 69 1.51 -9.67 -7.27
C ALA A 69 0.94 -8.52 -8.11
N ALA A 70 0.25 -7.56 -7.48
CA ALA A 70 -0.28 -6.38 -8.19
C ALA A 70 0.84 -5.47 -8.71
N VAL A 71 1.90 -5.24 -7.94
CA VAL A 71 3.06 -4.45 -8.39
C VAL A 71 3.78 -5.13 -9.55
N GLU A 72 3.99 -6.46 -9.47
CA GLU A 72 4.60 -7.24 -10.55
C GLU A 72 3.74 -7.23 -11.82
N ALA A 73 2.43 -7.42 -11.68
CA ALA A 73 1.48 -7.34 -12.79
C ALA A 73 1.47 -5.94 -13.44
N MET A 74 1.48 -4.87 -12.62
CA MET A 74 1.52 -3.49 -13.10
C MET A 74 2.80 -3.20 -13.89
N ILE A 75 3.96 -3.49 -13.31
CA ILE A 75 5.25 -3.28 -13.98
C ILE A 75 5.34 -4.14 -15.24
N GLY A 76 5.00 -5.42 -15.14
CA GLY A 76 5.09 -6.38 -16.24
C GLY A 76 4.18 -6.08 -17.42
N SER A 77 2.98 -5.54 -17.15
CA SER A 77 1.99 -5.27 -18.20
C SER A 77 2.06 -3.86 -18.75
N LEU A 78 2.24 -2.84 -17.90
CA LEU A 78 2.13 -1.45 -18.33
C LEU A 78 3.45 -0.84 -18.80
N THR A 79 4.59 -1.44 -18.45
CA THR A 79 5.90 -0.94 -18.89
C THR A 79 6.20 -1.39 -20.32
N GLY A 80 6.56 -0.42 -21.18
CA GLY A 80 7.00 -0.69 -22.54
C GLY A 80 8.33 -1.42 -22.63
N ALA A 81 8.71 -1.86 -23.84
CA ALA A 81 9.98 -2.57 -24.09
C ALA A 81 11.22 -1.74 -23.70
N ASN A 82 11.12 -0.42 -23.74
CA ASN A 82 12.21 0.50 -23.39
C ASN A 82 12.43 0.64 -21.87
N GLY A 83 11.63 -0.05 -21.04
CA GLY A 83 11.81 -0.11 -19.60
C GLY A 83 11.27 1.11 -18.86
N LEU A 84 11.79 1.31 -17.63
CA LEU A 84 11.31 2.34 -16.70
C LEU A 84 12.45 2.90 -15.83
N LEU A 85 12.26 4.13 -15.37
CA LEU A 85 13.02 4.68 -14.25
C LEU A 85 12.32 4.29 -12.96
N VAL A 86 13.07 3.97 -11.91
CA VAL A 86 12.51 3.58 -10.60
C VAL A 86 13.10 4.46 -9.51
N VAL A 87 12.25 5.14 -8.77
CA VAL A 87 12.66 5.83 -7.53
C VAL A 87 12.88 4.78 -6.45
N ASN A 88 14.13 4.71 -5.96
CA ASN A 88 14.53 3.81 -4.89
C ASN A 88 14.91 4.62 -3.64
N ASN A 89 13.97 4.75 -2.72
CA ASN A 89 14.18 5.36 -1.41
C ASN A 89 13.77 4.40 -0.27
N GLY A 90 13.87 3.08 -0.51
CA GLY A 90 13.60 2.06 0.50
C GLY A 90 13.37 0.67 -0.06
N ALA A 91 13.01 -0.26 0.81
CA ALA A 91 12.90 -1.69 0.47
C ALA A 91 11.84 -1.98 -0.62
N TYR A 92 10.84 -1.13 -0.78
CA TYR A 92 9.81 -1.35 -1.81
C TYR A 92 10.22 -0.77 -3.16
N GLY A 93 10.99 0.33 -3.20
CA GLY A 93 11.67 0.81 -4.41
C GLY A 93 12.65 -0.22 -4.94
N GLU A 94 13.50 -0.79 -4.08
CA GLU A 94 14.42 -1.89 -4.44
C GLU A 94 13.66 -3.12 -4.97
N ARG A 95 12.49 -3.43 -4.38
CA ARG A 95 11.65 -4.54 -4.87
C ARG A 95 11.15 -4.28 -6.29
N MET A 96 10.72 -3.06 -6.62
CA MET A 96 10.29 -2.72 -7.99
C MET A 96 11.43 -2.84 -9.00
N LEU A 97 12.64 -2.42 -8.64
CA LEU A 97 13.84 -2.64 -9.46
C LEU A 97 14.10 -4.12 -9.69
N ARG A 98 14.02 -4.93 -8.63
CA ARG A 98 14.19 -6.38 -8.73
C ARG A 98 13.14 -7.03 -9.62
N ILE A 99 11.87 -6.63 -9.49
CA ILE A 99 10.78 -7.11 -10.37
C ILE A 99 11.09 -6.78 -11.83
N ALA A 100 11.45 -5.53 -12.14
CA ALA A 100 11.78 -5.12 -13.49
C ALA A 100 12.93 -5.95 -14.08
N ARG A 101 14.01 -6.17 -13.32
CA ARG A 101 15.16 -6.99 -13.73
C ARG A 101 14.77 -8.46 -13.99
N ILE A 102 13.95 -9.05 -13.10
CA ILE A 102 13.47 -10.44 -13.27
C ILE A 102 12.61 -10.58 -14.54
N LEU A 103 11.79 -9.57 -14.84
CA LEU A 103 10.95 -9.51 -16.03
C LEU A 103 11.73 -9.16 -17.31
N GLY A 104 13.06 -9.00 -17.23
CA GLY A 104 13.91 -8.65 -18.37
C GLY A 104 13.69 -7.24 -18.91
N LEU A 105 13.13 -6.33 -18.08
CA LEU A 105 12.92 -4.94 -18.44
C LEU A 105 14.18 -4.10 -18.18
N PRO A 106 14.58 -3.23 -19.11
CA PRO A 106 15.55 -2.18 -18.80
C PRO A 106 15.06 -1.33 -17.61
N ALA A 107 15.87 -1.23 -16.57
CA ALA A 107 15.51 -0.44 -15.38
C ALA A 107 16.66 0.48 -14.99
N VAL A 108 16.35 1.78 -14.89
CA VAL A 108 17.26 2.81 -14.40
C VAL A 108 16.87 3.16 -12.98
N GLU A 109 17.82 3.11 -12.07
CA GLU A 109 17.59 3.47 -10.66
C GLU A 109 17.82 4.96 -10.45
N PHE A 110 16.89 5.62 -9.78
CA PHE A 110 17.07 6.91 -9.14
C PHE A 110 17.07 6.70 -7.62
N GLY A 111 18.28 6.68 -7.04
CA GLY A 111 18.45 6.52 -5.59
C GLY A 111 18.11 7.82 -4.86
N SER A 112 17.38 7.72 -3.74
CA SER A 112 17.02 8.83 -2.88
C SER A 112 17.12 8.41 -1.40
N ASP A 113 17.33 9.38 -0.51
CA ASP A 113 17.41 9.11 0.93
C ASP A 113 16.07 8.57 1.45
N PRO A 114 16.06 7.45 2.20
CA PRO A 114 14.84 6.84 2.72
C PRO A 114 14.14 7.66 3.83
N ALA A 115 14.78 8.71 4.35
CA ALA A 115 14.27 9.56 5.42
C ALA A 115 14.09 11.03 5.02
N ALA A 116 14.34 11.38 3.75
CA ALA A 116 14.24 12.74 3.23
C ALA A 116 13.30 12.82 2.02
N ALA A 117 12.82 14.02 1.73
CA ALA A 117 12.07 14.28 0.50
C ALA A 117 12.94 14.00 -0.74
N ILE A 118 12.29 13.60 -1.83
CA ILE A 118 12.97 13.41 -3.12
C ILE A 118 13.53 14.77 -3.58
N ASP A 119 14.81 14.77 -3.97
CA ASP A 119 15.43 15.91 -4.64
C ASP A 119 14.83 16.04 -6.06
N LEU A 120 13.94 17.01 -6.23
CA LEU A 120 13.23 17.24 -7.49
C LEU A 120 14.14 17.76 -8.61
N GLU A 121 15.21 18.51 -8.30
CA GLU A 121 16.17 18.98 -9.30
C GLU A 121 17.00 17.80 -9.84
N ALA A 122 17.46 16.93 -8.94
CA ALA A 122 18.17 15.72 -9.34
C ALA A 122 17.27 14.77 -10.12
N LEU A 123 15.98 14.66 -9.76
CA LEU A 123 15.02 13.84 -10.49
C LEU A 123 14.72 14.42 -11.87
N ASP A 124 14.61 15.74 -12.01
CA ASP A 124 14.42 16.43 -13.28
C ASP A 124 15.60 16.13 -14.24
N ALA A 125 16.84 16.25 -13.74
CA ALA A 125 18.04 15.91 -14.50
C ALA A 125 18.07 14.42 -14.91
N ALA A 126 17.66 13.51 -14.02
CA ALA A 126 17.57 12.08 -14.33
C ALA A 126 16.50 11.78 -15.40
N LEU A 127 15.35 12.45 -15.34
CA LEU A 127 14.31 12.36 -16.35
C LEU A 127 14.76 12.91 -17.71
N ALA A 128 15.50 14.01 -17.73
CA ALA A 128 16.07 14.59 -18.95
C ALA A 128 17.12 13.65 -19.58
N GLY A 129 17.96 13.02 -18.78
CA GLY A 129 19.04 12.12 -19.20
C GLY A 129 18.63 10.65 -19.43
N ARG A 130 17.36 10.30 -19.26
CA ARG A 130 16.90 8.92 -19.37
C ARG A 130 17.08 8.33 -20.77
N PRO A 131 17.22 7.00 -20.93
CA PRO A 131 17.23 6.34 -22.22
C PRO A 131 16.03 6.71 -23.10
N SER A 132 16.25 6.90 -24.40
CA SER A 132 15.20 7.25 -25.35
C SER A 132 14.07 6.22 -25.36
N GLY A 133 12.82 6.70 -25.39
CA GLY A 133 11.63 5.86 -25.40
C GLY A 133 11.22 5.29 -24.03
N MET A 134 11.97 5.54 -22.96
CA MET A 134 11.57 5.20 -21.59
C MET A 134 10.46 6.14 -21.14
N ALA A 135 9.23 5.64 -21.10
CA ALA A 135 8.01 6.42 -20.91
C ALA A 135 7.37 6.27 -19.51
N HIS A 136 7.99 5.52 -18.61
CA HIS A 136 7.44 5.29 -17.28
C HIS A 136 8.45 5.54 -16.17
N LEU A 137 7.95 6.07 -15.05
CA LEU A 137 8.65 6.12 -13.77
C LEU A 137 7.83 5.33 -12.74
N ALA A 138 8.45 4.37 -12.05
CA ALA A 138 7.83 3.68 -10.94
C ALA A 138 8.25 4.28 -9.60
N ILE A 139 7.29 4.46 -8.70
CA ILE A 139 7.51 5.07 -7.38
C ILE A 139 6.62 4.41 -6.33
N VAL A 140 7.13 4.28 -5.12
CA VAL A 140 6.33 3.94 -3.93
C VAL A 140 5.73 5.23 -3.37
N HIS A 141 4.41 5.30 -3.19
CA HIS A 141 3.78 6.48 -2.60
C HIS A 141 4.12 6.63 -1.11
N HIS A 142 4.05 5.52 -0.36
CA HIS A 142 4.38 5.48 1.06
C HIS A 142 5.38 4.36 1.35
N GLU A 143 6.62 4.73 1.64
CA GLU A 143 7.67 3.78 2.01
C GLU A 143 7.52 3.34 3.47
N THR A 144 7.01 2.14 3.68
CA THR A 144 6.65 1.63 5.02
C THR A 144 7.83 1.18 5.86
N THR A 145 9.04 1.13 5.30
CA THR A 145 10.25 0.85 6.09
C THR A 145 10.64 2.01 6.99
N THR A 146 10.38 3.23 6.56
CA THR A 146 10.71 4.46 7.28
C THR A 146 9.48 5.28 7.70
N GLY A 147 8.39 5.16 6.95
CA GLY A 147 7.17 5.97 7.14
C GLY A 147 7.12 7.22 6.24
N LEU A 148 8.06 7.36 5.29
CA LEU A 148 8.14 8.48 4.35
C LEU A 148 6.96 8.47 3.37
N LEU A 149 6.30 9.62 3.19
CA LEU A 149 5.31 9.84 2.14
C LEU A 149 5.95 10.64 1.01
N ASN A 150 5.99 10.07 -0.19
CA ASN A 150 6.48 10.75 -1.38
C ASN A 150 5.40 11.66 -1.99
N ASP A 151 5.78 12.85 -2.42
CA ASP A 151 4.90 13.82 -3.08
C ASP A 151 4.63 13.40 -4.53
N LEU A 152 3.50 12.70 -4.76
CA LEU A 152 3.12 12.26 -6.09
C LEU A 152 2.77 13.40 -7.04
N ASP A 153 2.25 14.51 -6.52
CA ASP A 153 1.86 15.65 -7.36
C ASP A 153 3.09 16.36 -7.92
N ALA A 154 4.09 16.60 -7.08
CA ALA A 154 5.36 17.19 -7.51
C ALA A 154 6.10 16.27 -8.49
N VAL A 155 6.24 14.99 -8.19
CA VAL A 155 6.87 14.00 -9.07
C VAL A 155 6.08 13.83 -10.37
N GLY A 156 4.75 13.80 -10.30
CA GLY A 156 3.85 13.69 -11.45
C GLY A 156 3.94 14.91 -12.38
N ALA A 157 4.12 16.10 -11.83
CA ALA A 157 4.31 17.33 -12.61
C ALA A 157 5.62 17.29 -13.41
N LEU A 158 6.73 16.86 -12.79
CA LEU A 158 8.01 16.65 -13.48
C LEU A 158 7.88 15.58 -14.57
N CYS A 159 7.28 14.45 -14.25
CA CYS A 159 7.06 13.37 -15.22
C CYS A 159 6.24 13.84 -16.42
N ARG A 160 5.20 14.64 -16.20
CA ARG A 160 4.39 15.22 -17.29
C ARG A 160 5.21 16.13 -18.18
N HIS A 161 6.08 16.96 -17.61
CA HIS A 161 6.99 17.84 -18.37
C HIS A 161 7.89 17.04 -19.32
N HIS A 162 8.37 15.87 -18.88
CA HIS A 162 9.21 14.97 -19.67
C HIS A 162 8.46 13.94 -20.52
N GLY A 163 7.13 13.98 -20.59
CA GLY A 163 6.33 12.97 -21.29
C GLY A 163 6.42 11.57 -20.70
N VAL A 164 6.69 11.47 -19.41
CA VAL A 164 6.76 10.22 -18.63
C VAL A 164 5.51 10.09 -17.77
N ARG A 165 5.04 8.87 -17.52
CA ARG A 165 3.86 8.59 -16.68
C ARG A 165 4.24 7.75 -15.47
N LEU A 166 3.52 7.94 -14.35
CA LEU A 166 3.79 7.23 -13.12
C LEU A 166 3.13 5.85 -13.09
N LEU A 167 3.87 4.87 -12.57
CA LEU A 167 3.41 3.59 -12.05
C LEU A 167 3.61 3.60 -10.54
N VAL A 168 2.52 3.59 -9.78
CA VAL A 168 2.56 3.86 -8.34
C VAL A 168 2.28 2.59 -7.53
N ASP A 169 3.20 2.22 -6.66
CA ASP A 169 2.89 1.33 -5.54
C ASP A 169 2.21 2.15 -4.43
N ALA A 170 0.88 2.05 -4.35
CA ALA A 170 0.07 2.70 -3.32
C ALA A 170 -0.39 1.70 -2.24
N MET A 171 0.35 0.64 -2.03
CA MET A 171 -0.03 -0.49 -1.18
C MET A 171 -0.47 -0.06 0.22
N SER A 172 0.24 0.89 0.79
CA SER A 172 -0.01 1.38 2.14
C SER A 172 -0.56 2.82 2.21
N SER A 173 -0.90 3.43 1.08
CA SER A 173 -1.50 4.76 1.00
C SER A 173 -2.91 4.76 0.43
N PHE A 174 -3.26 3.80 -0.44
CA PHE A 174 -4.60 3.67 -1.02
C PHE A 174 -5.68 3.63 0.06
N ALA A 175 -6.77 4.36 -0.17
CA ALA A 175 -7.90 4.51 0.76
C ALA A 175 -7.56 5.17 2.13
N ALA A 176 -6.37 5.77 2.27
CA ALA A 176 -5.96 6.50 3.48
C ALA A 176 -5.36 7.88 3.16
N VAL A 177 -4.69 8.01 2.02
CA VAL A 177 -4.17 9.29 1.52
C VAL A 177 -4.95 9.61 0.25
N PRO A 178 -5.47 10.83 0.09
CA PRO A 178 -6.09 11.27 -1.16
C PRO A 178 -5.10 11.13 -2.32
N ILE A 179 -5.57 10.64 -3.45
CA ILE A 179 -4.78 10.49 -4.69
C ILE A 179 -5.65 11.00 -5.84
N ASP A 180 -5.18 12.01 -6.57
CA ASP A 180 -5.74 12.41 -7.86
C ASP A 180 -4.91 11.77 -8.98
N MET A 181 -5.48 10.78 -9.64
CA MET A 181 -4.79 9.99 -10.66
C MET A 181 -4.41 10.83 -11.89
N ALA A 182 -5.22 11.85 -12.23
CA ALA A 182 -4.97 12.73 -13.35
C ALA A 182 -3.94 13.82 -13.00
N ALA A 183 -4.07 14.46 -11.82
CA ALA A 183 -3.15 15.48 -11.36
C ALA A 183 -1.74 14.90 -11.15
N ALA A 184 -1.62 13.72 -10.57
CA ALA A 184 -0.35 13.03 -10.39
C ALA A 184 0.16 12.28 -11.64
N ASN A 185 -0.51 12.41 -12.79
CA ASN A 185 -0.07 11.83 -14.07
C ASN A 185 0.15 10.31 -14.05
N LEU A 186 -0.73 9.56 -13.38
CA LEU A 186 -0.62 8.12 -13.24
C LEU A 186 -1.04 7.38 -14.53
N ALA A 187 -0.26 6.38 -14.93
CA ALA A 187 -0.67 5.34 -15.87
C ALA A 187 -1.37 4.17 -15.14
N GLY A 188 -0.89 3.85 -13.95
CA GLY A 188 -1.44 2.80 -13.12
C GLY A 188 -1.01 2.91 -11.66
N LEU A 189 -1.82 2.29 -10.80
CA LEU A 189 -1.63 2.23 -9.35
C LEU A 189 -1.92 0.82 -8.86
N ALA A 190 -1.04 0.25 -8.02
CA ALA A 190 -1.21 -1.06 -7.40
C ALA A 190 -1.56 -0.95 -5.92
N ALA A 191 -2.54 -1.74 -5.46
CA ALA A 191 -2.93 -1.81 -4.06
C ALA A 191 -3.44 -3.20 -3.65
N SER A 192 -3.73 -3.42 -2.37
CA SER A 192 -4.26 -4.68 -1.85
C SER A 192 -5.34 -4.46 -0.79
N ALA A 193 -6.18 -5.49 -0.61
CA ALA A 193 -7.31 -5.44 0.31
C ALA A 193 -6.91 -5.30 1.79
N ASN A 194 -5.80 -5.92 2.19
CA ASN A 194 -5.42 -6.14 3.60
C ASN A 194 -4.66 -4.98 4.27
N LYS A 195 -4.67 -3.79 3.66
CA LYS A 195 -4.06 -2.57 4.21
C LYS A 195 -5.16 -1.60 4.66
N ASN A 196 -5.17 -0.37 4.14
CA ASN A 196 -6.14 0.63 4.57
C ASN A 196 -7.58 0.37 4.13
N LEU A 197 -7.81 -0.50 3.14
CA LEU A 197 -9.16 -0.99 2.84
C LEU A 197 -9.72 -1.84 3.98
N GLN A 198 -8.86 -2.39 4.84
CA GLN A 198 -9.25 -3.23 5.99
C GLN A 198 -9.96 -4.52 5.58
N GLY A 199 -9.66 -5.03 4.38
CA GLY A 199 -10.09 -6.34 3.91
C GLY A 199 -9.10 -7.44 4.29
N MET A 200 -9.31 -8.63 3.73
CA MET A 200 -8.45 -9.80 3.98
C MET A 200 -7.31 -9.90 2.96
N ALA A 201 -6.22 -10.55 3.38
CA ALA A 201 -5.14 -10.90 2.47
C ALA A 201 -5.62 -11.91 1.40
N GLY A 202 -4.97 -11.91 0.22
CA GLY A 202 -5.30 -12.81 -0.89
C GLY A 202 -5.98 -12.14 -2.08
N ALA A 203 -6.45 -10.89 -1.92
CA ALA A 203 -6.95 -10.06 -3.00
C ALA A 203 -6.10 -8.80 -3.14
N SER A 204 -5.66 -8.52 -4.35
CA SER A 204 -4.97 -7.29 -4.73
C SER A 204 -5.54 -6.79 -6.06
N PHE A 205 -5.16 -5.59 -6.47
CA PHE A 205 -5.69 -5.01 -7.70
C PHE A 205 -4.76 -3.93 -8.25
N VAL A 206 -4.94 -3.66 -9.54
CA VAL A 206 -4.35 -2.52 -10.22
C VAL A 206 -5.48 -1.64 -10.74
N ILE A 207 -5.40 -0.33 -10.53
CA ILE A 207 -6.23 0.65 -11.22
C ILE A 207 -5.36 1.25 -12.32
N ALA A 208 -5.76 1.08 -13.58
CA ALA A 208 -5.01 1.53 -14.73
C ALA A 208 -5.86 2.39 -15.67
N ARG A 209 -5.26 3.34 -16.35
CA ARG A 209 -5.92 4.11 -17.40
C ARG A 209 -6.19 3.24 -18.63
N ALA A 210 -7.30 3.50 -19.31
CA ALA A 210 -7.67 2.76 -20.51
C ALA A 210 -6.63 2.84 -21.63
N ASP A 211 -5.98 3.99 -21.82
CA ASP A 211 -4.91 4.16 -22.80
C ASP A 211 -3.64 3.36 -22.46
N ALA A 212 -3.30 3.23 -21.17
CA ALA A 212 -2.19 2.38 -20.73
C ALA A 212 -2.47 0.89 -20.99
N LEU A 213 -3.71 0.44 -20.74
CA LEU A 213 -4.14 -0.92 -21.06
C LEU A 213 -4.18 -1.16 -22.58
N ALA A 214 -4.61 -0.17 -23.36
CA ALA A 214 -4.60 -0.26 -24.82
C ALA A 214 -3.17 -0.38 -25.37
N ALA A 215 -2.22 0.37 -24.82
CA ALA A 215 -0.80 0.25 -25.15
C ALA A 215 -0.23 -1.13 -24.74
N ALA A 216 -0.61 -1.65 -23.57
CA ALA A 216 -0.19 -2.97 -23.10
C ALA A 216 -0.65 -4.10 -24.03
N ARG A 217 -1.86 -4.02 -24.61
CA ARG A 217 -2.38 -5.01 -25.59
C ARG A 217 -1.55 -5.10 -26.86
N GLN A 218 -0.75 -4.08 -27.19
CA GLN A 218 0.12 -4.07 -28.39
C GLN A 218 1.48 -4.72 -28.15
N GLN A 219 1.74 -5.20 -26.93
CA GLN A 219 3.02 -5.79 -26.54
C GLN A 219 2.87 -7.27 -26.23
N PRO A 220 3.90 -8.10 -26.46
CA PRO A 220 3.89 -9.49 -26.04
C PRO A 220 3.78 -9.55 -24.51
N PRO A 221 2.90 -10.42 -23.97
CA PRO A 221 2.75 -10.57 -22.53
C PRO A 221 4.01 -11.17 -21.91
N ARG A 222 4.40 -10.68 -20.72
CA ARG A 222 5.54 -11.19 -19.94
C ARG A 222 5.13 -12.28 -18.95
N SER A 223 3.83 -12.43 -18.73
CA SER A 223 3.27 -13.45 -17.84
C SER A 223 1.92 -13.89 -18.36
N LEU A 224 1.63 -15.19 -18.27
CA LEU A 224 0.28 -15.69 -18.54
C LEU A 224 -0.70 -15.20 -17.46
N TYR A 225 -0.31 -15.27 -16.18
CA TYR A 225 -1.19 -15.00 -15.06
C TYR A 225 -1.33 -13.49 -14.78
N PHE A 226 -0.24 -12.74 -14.86
CA PHE A 226 -0.19 -11.30 -14.53
C PHE A 226 -0.35 -10.37 -15.74
N ASP A 227 -0.99 -10.81 -16.80
CA ASP A 227 -1.34 -9.99 -17.95
C ASP A 227 -2.61 -9.15 -17.65
N LEU A 228 -2.42 -7.89 -17.25
CA LEU A 228 -3.52 -6.99 -16.90
C LEU A 228 -4.44 -6.69 -18.09
N ALA A 229 -3.89 -6.61 -19.29
CA ALA A 229 -4.67 -6.29 -20.48
C ALA A 229 -5.59 -7.45 -20.87
N ALA A 230 -5.10 -8.69 -20.76
CA ALA A 230 -5.91 -9.87 -20.99
C ALA A 230 -6.93 -10.10 -19.86
N GLU A 231 -6.56 -9.84 -18.60
CA GLU A 231 -7.50 -9.95 -17.46
C GLU A 231 -8.64 -8.95 -17.59
N GLU A 232 -8.35 -7.68 -17.92
CA GLU A 232 -9.36 -6.64 -18.13
C GLU A 232 -10.30 -6.99 -19.31
N ALA A 233 -9.74 -7.42 -20.44
CA ALA A 233 -10.53 -7.80 -21.62
C ALA A 233 -11.47 -8.98 -21.32
N TYR A 234 -10.98 -9.98 -20.60
CA TYR A 234 -11.80 -11.13 -20.21
C TYR A 234 -12.89 -10.74 -19.22
N PHE A 235 -12.56 -9.92 -18.21
CA PHE A 235 -13.53 -9.43 -17.24
C PHE A 235 -14.61 -8.57 -17.89
N SER A 236 -14.24 -7.68 -18.80
CA SER A 236 -15.18 -6.84 -19.55
C SER A 236 -16.15 -7.66 -20.41
N ALA A 237 -15.69 -8.75 -21.00
CA ALA A 237 -16.51 -9.62 -21.84
C ALA A 237 -17.41 -10.58 -21.02
N HIS A 238 -16.94 -11.08 -19.88
CA HIS A 238 -17.58 -12.20 -19.17
C HIS A 238 -18.05 -11.82 -17.75
N GLY A 239 -17.59 -10.71 -17.17
CA GLY A 239 -17.83 -10.35 -15.75
C GLY A 239 -17.17 -11.30 -14.76
N GLN A 240 -16.08 -11.97 -15.15
CA GLN A 240 -15.38 -13.00 -14.41
C GLN A 240 -13.87 -12.80 -14.49
N MET A 241 -13.13 -13.19 -13.46
CA MET A 241 -11.67 -13.32 -13.54
C MET A 241 -11.31 -14.47 -14.48
N ARG A 242 -10.18 -14.37 -15.20
CA ARG A 242 -9.69 -15.41 -16.13
C ARG A 242 -9.46 -16.75 -15.42
N PHE A 243 -8.92 -16.69 -14.23
CA PHE A 243 -8.59 -17.86 -13.40
C PHE A 243 -9.47 -17.91 -12.16
N THR A 244 -9.26 -18.90 -11.30
CA THR A 244 -10.07 -19.10 -10.09
C THR A 244 -9.94 -17.90 -9.14
N ALA A 245 -11.08 -17.28 -8.84
CA ALA A 245 -11.16 -16.15 -7.94
C ALA A 245 -11.08 -16.57 -6.46
N PRO A 246 -10.50 -15.74 -5.57
CA PRO A 246 -10.48 -16.00 -4.13
C PRO A 246 -11.83 -15.57 -3.50
N VAL A 247 -12.86 -16.41 -3.63
CA VAL A 247 -14.27 -16.12 -3.35
C VAL A 247 -14.43 -15.44 -1.98
N GLN A 248 -13.99 -16.07 -0.89
CA GLN A 248 -14.16 -15.56 0.46
C GLN A 248 -13.45 -14.23 0.69
N ALA A 249 -12.24 -14.08 0.12
CA ALA A 249 -11.48 -12.83 0.21
C ALA A 249 -12.17 -11.68 -0.54
N LEU A 250 -12.88 -11.96 -1.66
CA LEU A 250 -13.62 -10.94 -2.40
C LEU A 250 -14.93 -10.55 -1.71
N TYR A 251 -15.60 -11.46 -1.01
CA TYR A 251 -16.72 -11.09 -0.12
C TYR A 251 -16.25 -10.18 1.03
N ALA A 252 -15.12 -10.51 1.66
CA ALA A 252 -14.52 -9.65 2.67
C ALA A 252 -14.08 -8.28 2.09
N LEU A 253 -13.54 -8.25 0.86
CA LEU A 253 -13.19 -7.01 0.18
C LEU A 253 -14.44 -6.16 -0.14
N ARG A 254 -15.54 -6.77 -0.55
CA ARG A 254 -16.80 -6.04 -0.79
C ARG A 254 -17.27 -5.37 0.51
N GLN A 255 -17.33 -6.10 1.62
CA GLN A 255 -17.72 -5.55 2.91
C GLN A 255 -16.78 -4.41 3.34
N ALA A 256 -15.46 -4.62 3.22
CA ALA A 256 -14.48 -3.61 3.58
C ALA A 256 -14.58 -2.34 2.70
N LEU A 257 -14.94 -2.50 1.43
CA LEU A 257 -15.16 -1.41 0.50
C LEU A 257 -16.44 -0.64 0.83
N ASP A 258 -17.52 -1.32 1.23
CA ASP A 258 -18.75 -0.69 1.70
C ASP A 258 -18.50 0.17 2.95
N GLU A 259 -17.74 -0.36 3.91
CA GLU A 259 -17.32 0.38 5.11
C GLU A 259 -16.43 1.59 4.75
N THR A 260 -15.53 1.44 3.77
CA THR A 260 -14.64 2.51 3.31
C THR A 260 -15.42 3.64 2.63
N LEU A 261 -16.39 3.30 1.79
CA LEU A 261 -17.24 4.27 1.13
C LEU A 261 -18.16 5.00 2.11
N ALA A 262 -18.68 4.29 3.11
CA ALA A 262 -19.50 4.89 4.17
C ALA A 262 -18.69 5.83 5.08
N GLU A 263 -17.46 5.45 5.45
CA GLU A 263 -16.56 6.30 6.25
C GLU A 263 -16.02 7.48 5.45
N THR A 264 -15.77 7.32 4.19
CA THR A 264 -15.01 8.18 3.25
C THR A 264 -13.50 8.18 3.50
N VAL A 265 -12.71 8.35 2.43
CA VAL A 265 -11.23 8.45 2.53
C VAL A 265 -10.81 9.65 3.39
N THR A 266 -11.50 10.77 3.26
CA THR A 266 -11.22 12.00 4.04
C THR A 266 -11.46 11.79 5.55
N ALA A 267 -12.57 11.16 5.94
CA ALA A 267 -12.86 10.90 7.35
C ALA A 267 -11.88 9.86 7.93
N ARG A 268 -11.54 8.81 7.14
CA ARG A 268 -10.51 7.82 7.49
C ARG A 268 -9.14 8.48 7.70
N ARG A 269 -8.74 9.37 6.80
CA ARG A 269 -7.50 10.14 6.93
C ARG A 269 -7.47 10.93 8.23
N ARG A 270 -8.54 11.65 8.55
CA ARG A 270 -8.64 12.39 9.82
C ARG A 270 -8.52 11.48 11.04
N ARG A 271 -9.20 10.33 11.07
CA ARG A 271 -9.08 9.34 12.16
C ARG A 271 -7.65 8.84 12.32
N TYR A 272 -6.95 8.60 11.22
CA TYR A 272 -5.54 8.20 11.26
C TYR A 272 -4.62 9.35 11.70
N ASP A 273 -4.88 10.59 11.28
CA ASP A 273 -4.11 11.75 11.74
C ASP A 273 -4.26 11.99 13.26
N GLU A 274 -5.47 11.83 13.80
CA GLU A 274 -5.74 11.91 15.25
C GLU A 274 -5.01 10.79 16.03
N SER A 275 -5.02 9.58 15.49
CA SER A 275 -4.31 8.42 16.05
C SER A 275 -2.80 8.61 15.98
N TRP A 276 -2.28 9.09 14.84
CA TRP A 276 -0.88 9.37 14.66
C TRP A 276 -0.37 10.47 15.58
N THR A 277 -1.12 11.56 15.75
CA THR A 277 -0.74 12.63 16.68
C THR A 277 -0.59 12.09 18.10
N CYS A 278 -1.54 11.28 18.57
CA CYS A 278 -1.43 10.62 19.87
C CYS A 278 -0.19 9.71 19.95
N LEU A 279 0.10 8.96 18.87
CA LEU A 279 1.22 8.05 18.80
C LEU A 279 2.56 8.79 18.85
N ILE A 280 2.76 9.76 17.95
CA ILE A 280 4.05 10.44 17.78
C ILE A 280 4.40 11.26 19.03
N ASP A 281 3.44 12.00 19.58
CA ASP A 281 3.64 12.77 20.82
C ASP A 281 3.95 11.83 21.99
N GLY A 282 3.25 10.71 22.06
CA GLY A 282 3.48 9.69 23.09
C GLY A 282 4.85 9.02 22.99
N LEU A 283 5.34 8.73 21.80
CA LEU A 283 6.66 8.12 21.58
C LEU A 283 7.80 9.10 21.90
N GLU A 284 7.72 10.34 21.40
CA GLU A 284 8.75 11.35 21.63
C GLU A 284 8.83 11.74 23.11
N ALA A 285 7.69 11.83 23.83
CA ALA A 285 7.67 12.07 25.28
C ALA A 285 8.39 10.96 26.08
N ARG A 286 8.58 9.77 25.49
CA ARG A 286 9.27 8.62 26.09
C ARG A 286 10.72 8.47 25.60
N GLY A 287 11.20 9.39 24.77
CA GLY A 287 12.57 9.43 24.28
C GLY A 287 12.83 8.62 23.00
N PHE A 288 11.79 8.08 22.34
CA PHE A 288 11.94 7.47 21.04
C PHE A 288 12.12 8.55 19.96
N VAL A 289 12.98 8.28 18.97
CA VAL A 289 13.31 9.24 17.92
C VAL A 289 12.74 8.74 16.58
N PRO A 290 11.81 9.49 15.95
CA PRO A 290 11.34 9.14 14.62
C PRO A 290 12.47 9.16 13.60
N ILE A 291 12.45 8.21 12.65
CA ILE A 291 13.44 8.12 11.56
C ILE A 291 13.23 9.23 10.52
N VAL A 292 11.97 9.54 10.24
CA VAL A 292 11.56 10.56 9.26
C VAL A 292 11.05 11.80 10.00
N PRO A 293 11.45 13.02 9.60
CA PRO A 293 10.89 14.27 10.15
C PRO A 293 9.36 14.28 10.08
N ARG A 294 8.70 14.90 11.08
CA ARG A 294 7.24 14.87 11.23
C ARG A 294 6.49 15.34 9.98
N GLU A 295 7.00 16.34 9.30
CA GLU A 295 6.41 16.94 8.09
C GLU A 295 6.44 16.04 6.88
N LEU A 296 7.38 15.08 6.83
CA LEU A 296 7.54 14.11 5.74
C LEU A 296 6.89 12.76 6.04
N GLN A 297 6.38 12.56 7.27
CA GLN A 297 5.74 11.31 7.64
C GLN A 297 4.37 11.14 6.98
N SER A 298 4.09 9.91 6.58
CA SER A 298 2.79 9.51 6.04
C SER A 298 1.64 9.67 7.03
N ARG A 299 1.93 9.66 8.34
CA ARG A 299 0.99 9.59 9.46
C ARG A 299 0.15 8.30 9.48
N LEU A 300 0.71 7.23 8.89
CA LEU A 300 0.11 5.89 8.82
C LEU A 300 0.99 4.85 9.50
N ILE A 301 2.29 5.01 9.36
CA ILE A 301 3.32 4.15 9.96
C ILE A 301 4.44 5.05 10.44
N THR A 302 4.88 4.84 11.66
CA THR A 302 6.02 5.53 12.25
C THR A 302 7.12 4.52 12.54
N ALA A 303 8.29 4.73 11.95
CA ALA A 303 9.52 4.02 12.33
C ALA A 303 10.28 4.87 13.35
N VAL A 304 10.68 4.25 14.45
CA VAL A 304 11.41 4.92 15.53
C VAL A 304 12.70 4.19 15.88
N ASP A 305 13.68 4.97 16.32
CA ASP A 305 14.93 4.51 16.88
C ASP A 305 14.80 4.47 18.41
N ALA A 306 15.24 3.39 19.03
CA ALA A 306 15.20 3.15 20.46
C ALA A 306 16.58 3.24 21.12
N CYS A 307 17.63 3.62 20.38
CA CYS A 307 19.01 3.63 20.86
C CYS A 307 19.26 4.48 22.13
N ASN A 308 18.38 5.44 22.42
CA ASN A 308 18.47 6.29 23.60
C ASN A 308 17.69 5.76 24.82
N ILE A 309 17.08 4.57 24.72
CA ILE A 309 16.26 3.97 25.79
C ILE A 309 17.08 2.90 26.52
N PRO A 310 17.57 3.15 27.74
CA PRO A 310 18.36 2.16 28.48
C PRO A 310 17.57 0.87 28.75
N GLY A 311 18.18 -0.28 28.46
CA GLY A 311 17.57 -1.60 28.67
C GLY A 311 16.40 -1.94 27.74
N PHE A 312 16.18 -1.16 26.69
CA PHE A 312 15.17 -1.48 25.68
C PHE A 312 15.62 -2.61 24.78
N GLU A 313 14.76 -3.63 24.62
CA GLU A 313 14.93 -4.71 23.66
C GLU A 313 13.60 -4.93 22.93
N PHE A 314 13.63 -4.87 21.60
CA PHE A 314 12.42 -4.96 20.79
C PHE A 314 11.66 -6.27 21.00
N GLU A 315 12.36 -7.41 21.04
CA GLU A 315 11.73 -8.73 21.21
C GLU A 315 11.00 -8.84 22.55
N GLN A 316 11.56 -8.29 23.62
CA GLN A 316 10.91 -8.29 24.94
C GLN A 316 9.67 -7.41 24.94
N LEU A 317 9.74 -6.22 24.33
CA LEU A 317 8.57 -5.35 24.16
C LEU A 317 7.49 -6.06 23.32
N HIS A 318 7.89 -6.68 22.21
CA HIS A 318 6.98 -7.43 21.35
C HIS A 318 6.25 -8.52 22.13
N ASP A 319 6.96 -9.36 22.85
CA ASP A 319 6.36 -10.47 23.59
C ASP A 319 5.47 -9.98 24.74
N TYR A 320 5.89 -8.92 25.43
CA TYR A 320 5.07 -8.26 26.45
C TYR A 320 3.75 -7.75 25.91
N LEU A 321 3.75 -7.11 24.74
CA LEU A 321 2.55 -6.59 24.09
C LEU A 321 1.71 -7.70 23.46
N PHE A 322 2.33 -8.69 22.84
CA PHE A 322 1.66 -9.83 22.22
C PHE A 322 0.83 -10.64 23.21
N ALA A 323 1.36 -10.86 24.42
CA ALA A 323 0.62 -11.49 25.51
C ALA A 323 -0.63 -10.70 25.94
N ARG A 324 -0.71 -9.39 25.57
CA ARG A 324 -1.82 -8.47 25.84
C ARG A 324 -2.71 -8.19 24.63
N GLY A 325 -2.51 -8.96 23.54
CA GLY A 325 -3.32 -8.83 22.33
C GLY A 325 -2.93 -7.66 21.42
N ILE A 326 -1.74 -7.08 21.60
CA ILE A 326 -1.19 -6.01 20.76
C ILE A 326 0.04 -6.55 20.01
N THR A 327 0.09 -6.36 18.70
CA THR A 327 1.23 -6.79 17.87
C THR A 327 1.89 -5.56 17.23
N ILE A 328 3.20 -5.42 17.43
CA ILE A 328 4.05 -4.42 16.76
C ILE A 328 5.01 -5.11 15.79
N TYR A 329 5.78 -4.34 15.02
CA TYR A 329 6.59 -4.90 13.93
C TYR A 329 8.06 -4.45 14.02
N PRO A 330 9.05 -5.34 13.79
CA PRO A 330 10.45 -4.96 13.81
C PRO A 330 10.77 -3.94 12.73
N GLY A 331 11.78 -3.13 12.96
CA GLY A 331 12.34 -2.22 11.98
C GLY A 331 13.16 -2.94 10.90
N LYS A 332 13.54 -2.19 9.88
CA LYS A 332 14.38 -2.67 8.76
C LYS A 332 15.46 -1.67 8.37
N VAL A 333 15.78 -0.72 9.23
CA VAL A 333 16.85 0.24 8.96
C VAL A 333 18.17 -0.39 9.36
N ALA A 334 19.06 -0.60 8.38
CA ALA A 334 20.34 -1.25 8.59
C ALA A 334 21.20 -0.49 9.63
N GLY A 335 21.80 -1.21 10.58
CA GLY A 335 22.70 -0.66 11.59
C GLY A 335 22.04 0.15 12.69
N ARG A 336 20.69 0.12 12.79
CA ARG A 336 19.93 0.80 13.86
C ARG A 336 18.93 -0.15 14.50
N GLU A 337 18.76 -0.06 15.81
CA GLU A 337 17.71 -0.77 16.54
C GLU A 337 16.39 -0.01 16.41
N THR A 338 15.67 -0.32 15.35
CA THR A 338 14.42 0.37 15.00
C THR A 338 13.25 -0.58 15.08
N PHE A 339 12.06 -0.03 15.34
CA PHE A 339 10.80 -0.76 15.19
C PHE A 339 9.73 0.15 14.55
N ARG A 340 8.64 -0.46 14.13
CA ARG A 340 7.57 0.25 13.43
C ARG A 340 6.24 0.06 14.13
N ILE A 341 5.48 1.14 14.20
CA ILE A 341 4.12 1.15 14.70
C ILE A 341 3.24 1.75 13.63
N ALA A 342 2.23 0.99 13.22
CA ALA A 342 1.21 1.44 12.29
C ALA A 342 -0.06 1.81 13.06
N ASN A 343 -0.69 2.91 12.67
CA ASN A 343 -1.97 3.35 13.21
C ASN A 343 -3.12 3.18 12.20
N ILE A 344 -2.98 2.18 11.30
CA ILE A 344 -3.95 1.84 10.25
C ILE A 344 -4.86 0.68 10.67
N GLY A 345 -6.02 0.58 10.03
CA GLY A 345 -6.99 -0.48 10.30
C GLY A 345 -8.23 0.01 11.04
N ALA A 346 -9.05 -0.93 11.50
CA ALA A 346 -10.20 -0.67 12.35
C ALA A 346 -9.78 -0.39 13.81
N ILE A 347 -8.91 0.62 13.96
CA ILE A 347 -8.37 1.13 15.22
C ILE A 347 -8.51 2.64 15.27
N ASP A 348 -8.47 3.21 16.46
CA ASP A 348 -8.57 4.65 16.69
C ASP A 348 -7.58 5.15 17.77
N ARG A 349 -7.68 6.42 18.13
CA ARG A 349 -6.84 7.05 19.15
C ARG A 349 -6.87 6.31 20.50
N ARG A 350 -7.98 5.65 20.86
CA ARG A 350 -8.09 4.91 22.14
C ARG A 350 -7.21 3.66 22.12
N ASP A 351 -7.12 2.97 20.99
CA ASP A 351 -6.22 1.84 20.82
C ASP A 351 -4.74 2.24 20.94
N ILE A 352 -4.41 3.43 20.39
CA ILE A 352 -3.06 3.99 20.53
C ILE A 352 -2.76 4.39 21.98
N ALA A 353 -3.70 5.02 22.67
CA ALA A 353 -3.54 5.35 24.09
C ALA A 353 -3.37 4.09 24.96
N HIS A 354 -4.10 3.02 24.64
CA HIS A 354 -3.96 1.71 25.27
C HIS A 354 -2.56 1.10 25.03
N PHE A 355 -2.05 1.16 23.80
CA PHE A 355 -0.68 0.78 23.51
C PHE A 355 0.35 1.57 24.33
N LEU A 356 0.22 2.92 24.37
CA LEU A 356 1.15 3.78 25.13
C LEU A 356 1.13 3.48 26.64
N LEU A 357 -0.02 3.13 27.22
CA LEU A 357 -0.12 2.70 28.61
C LEU A 357 0.71 1.42 28.88
N HIS A 358 0.63 0.44 27.97
CA HIS A 358 1.44 -0.78 28.09
C HIS A 358 2.92 -0.52 27.83
N LEU A 359 3.25 0.39 26.93
CA LEU A 359 4.64 0.82 26.70
C LEU A 359 5.24 1.44 27.97
N ASP A 360 4.49 2.28 28.70
CA ASP A 360 4.94 2.83 30.00
C ASP A 360 5.26 1.73 31.02
N ALA A 361 4.37 0.75 31.13
CA ALA A 361 4.55 -0.36 32.05
C ALA A 361 5.78 -1.22 31.71
N TYR A 362 6.03 -1.45 30.42
CA TYR A 362 7.24 -2.13 29.95
C TYR A 362 8.50 -1.32 30.26
N LEU A 363 8.52 -0.02 29.92
CA LEU A 363 9.69 0.85 30.16
C LEU A 363 10.02 1.00 31.65
N ALA A 364 9.02 0.94 32.52
CA ALA A 364 9.23 0.94 33.97
C ALA A 364 9.94 -0.34 34.44
N SER A 365 9.71 -1.50 33.78
CA SER A 365 10.39 -2.76 34.08
C SER A 365 11.84 -2.80 33.59
N CYS A 366 12.18 -2.06 32.53
CA CYS A 366 13.55 -1.97 32.02
C CYS A 366 14.49 -1.18 32.94
N ARG A 367 13.94 -0.37 33.87
CA ARG A 367 14.72 0.48 34.80
C ARG A 367 15.02 -0.20 36.13
N GLN A 368 14.51 -1.39 36.36
CA GLN A 368 14.73 -2.20 37.55
C GLN A 368 15.83 -3.24 37.29
#